data_d3b982178aeddaf05fc2988929cdf3ed
#
_entry.id   d3b982178aeddaf05fc2988929cdf3ed
#
_cell.length_a   1.000
_cell.length_b   1.000
_cell.length_c   1.000
_cell.angle_alpha   90.00
_cell.angle_beta   90.00
_cell.angle_gamma   90.00
#
_symmetry.space_group_name_H-M   'P 1'
#
loop_
_entity.id
_entity.type
_entity.pdbx_description
1 polymer ?
#
loop_
_entity_poly.entity_id
_entity_poly.type
_entity_poly.pdbx_seq_one_letter_code
_entity_poly.pdbx_strand_id
1 'polypeptide(L)'
;FTEDKLVEIAEKARECGVELFVLDDGWFGKRCGEQAGLGDWVANPDRLKNGITGLAQRIEDLGMKFGLWFEPEMVNQDSDLYREHPDWIIQVPGRRNSHGRYQYVLDFSRKEVVDRIYEMMDKILSEAKVSYIKWDMNRYLSEAGSPTREPRQWKELHFRSTEGVYRLAEELKKRHPKVELEACASGGGRVDYGALERFDEYWPSDNTDPLDRLFIQEAYSYFYPVKYMRAWLTDDFGMDQRKIPLHFSMHSSMCGALGIGIDLNRASDEKLTEIAGYIADYKKIRNTVQFGDLYRLSSLKNAPLQAVQYVLDGQSALFLFLDHERFGKTWHSVKLRGLKENALYEYELEGKILRKTGAYLMQFGLSLHMKGDYDSHLIIFTEKEA
;
A
#
# COMPACT_ATOMS: atom_id res chain seq x y z
N PHE A 1 -16.89 1.77 13.69
CA PHE A 1 -16.15 2.97 14.10
C PHE A 1 -17.06 4.19 14.18
N THR A 2 -16.58 5.25 14.81
CA THR A 2 -17.19 6.58 14.86
C THR A 2 -16.14 7.62 14.47
N GLU A 3 -16.58 8.82 14.09
CA GLU A 3 -15.68 9.94 13.77
C GLU A 3 -14.68 10.24 14.90
N ASP A 4 -15.14 10.24 16.17
CA ASP A 4 -14.28 10.53 17.31
C ASP A 4 -13.19 9.48 17.50
N LYS A 5 -13.51 8.18 17.33
CA LYS A 5 -12.49 7.11 17.37
C LYS A 5 -11.46 7.22 16.25
N LEU A 6 -11.88 7.66 15.06
CA LEU A 6 -10.94 7.91 13.95
C LEU A 6 -9.98 9.05 14.28
N VAL A 7 -10.48 10.11 14.91
CA VAL A 7 -9.62 11.25 15.31
C VAL A 7 -8.65 10.83 16.43
N GLU A 8 -9.09 10.04 17.42
CA GLU A 8 -8.19 9.47 18.44
C GLU A 8 -7.03 8.67 17.82
N ILE A 9 -7.33 7.84 16.81
CA ILE A 9 -6.29 7.10 16.07
C ILE A 9 -5.39 8.06 15.30
N ALA A 10 -5.96 9.09 14.68
CA ALA A 10 -5.22 10.08 13.91
C ALA A 10 -4.27 10.92 14.78
N GLU A 11 -4.68 11.28 16.01
CA GLU A 11 -3.83 11.98 16.98
C GLU A 11 -2.59 11.14 17.31
N LYS A 12 -2.76 9.86 17.63
CA LYS A 12 -1.65 8.93 17.87
C LYS A 12 -0.77 8.71 16.63
N ALA A 13 -1.39 8.59 15.45
CA ALA A 13 -0.67 8.48 14.20
C ALA A 13 0.23 9.70 13.95
N ARG A 14 -0.29 10.90 14.19
CA ARG A 14 0.48 12.14 14.11
C ARG A 14 1.65 12.17 15.09
N GLU A 15 1.42 11.78 16.34
CA GLU A 15 2.48 11.69 17.36
C GLU A 15 3.59 10.74 16.95
N CYS A 16 3.24 9.61 16.30
CA CYS A 16 4.22 8.71 15.69
C CYS A 16 4.92 9.30 14.44
N GLY A 17 4.45 10.44 13.91
CA GLY A 17 5.04 11.09 12.75
C GLY A 17 4.43 10.69 11.41
N VAL A 18 3.24 10.10 11.39
CA VAL A 18 2.47 9.82 10.16
C VAL A 18 2.07 11.13 9.47
N GLU A 19 2.06 11.15 8.14
CA GLU A 19 1.82 12.35 7.32
C GLU A 19 0.52 12.29 6.52
N LEU A 20 -0.03 11.09 6.34
CA LEU A 20 -1.28 10.82 5.61
C LEU A 20 -2.15 9.84 6.40
N PHE A 21 -3.39 10.22 6.69
CA PHE A 21 -4.39 9.35 7.32
C PHE A 21 -5.41 8.92 6.26
N VAL A 22 -5.57 7.62 6.04
CA VAL A 22 -6.50 7.07 5.04
C VAL A 22 -7.63 6.33 5.75
N LEU A 23 -8.87 6.76 5.51
CA LEU A 23 -10.07 6.07 5.94
C LEU A 23 -10.42 4.97 4.93
N ASP A 24 -10.31 3.73 5.36
CA ASP A 24 -10.61 2.54 4.57
C ASP A 24 -12.14 2.26 4.51
N ASP A 25 -12.56 1.07 4.07
CA ASP A 25 -13.95 0.64 3.88
C ASP A 25 -14.87 0.93 5.09
N GLY A 26 -16.13 1.24 4.82
CA GLY A 26 -17.18 1.34 5.82
C GLY A 26 -17.70 2.73 6.14
N TRP A 27 -17.27 3.77 5.44
CA TRP A 27 -17.66 5.16 5.72
C TRP A 27 -18.98 5.57 5.06
N PHE A 28 -19.49 4.81 4.07
CA PHE A 28 -20.55 5.22 3.15
C PHE A 28 -21.84 4.40 3.31
N GLY A 29 -22.95 4.97 2.86
CA GLY A 29 -24.25 4.33 2.74
C GLY A 29 -24.67 3.55 3.99
N LYS A 30 -25.26 2.38 3.80
CA LYS A 30 -25.61 1.44 4.87
C LYS A 30 -24.53 0.40 5.12
N ARG A 31 -23.28 0.70 4.75
CA ARG A 31 -22.14 -0.23 4.84
C ARG A 31 -21.90 -0.69 6.29
N CYS A 32 -22.30 -1.92 6.57
CA CYS A 32 -22.06 -2.60 7.84
C CYS A 32 -21.74 -4.07 7.53
N GLY A 33 -20.47 -4.37 7.24
CA GLY A 33 -20.05 -5.63 6.64
C GLY A 33 -20.13 -5.60 5.12
N GLU A 34 -19.93 -6.75 4.45
CA GLU A 34 -19.72 -6.82 3.00
C GLU A 34 -21.02 -6.85 2.18
N GLN A 35 -22.19 -6.96 2.81
CA GLN A 35 -23.45 -7.31 2.13
C GLN A 35 -24.20 -6.11 1.55
N ALA A 36 -23.89 -4.89 1.98
CA ALA A 36 -24.64 -3.70 1.64
C ALA A 36 -23.78 -2.47 1.40
N GLY A 37 -24.31 -1.49 0.70
CA GLY A 37 -23.82 -0.12 0.60
C GLY A 37 -22.82 0.16 -0.51
N LEU A 38 -22.15 -0.84 -1.13
CA LEU A 38 -21.28 -0.56 -2.28
C LEU A 38 -22.10 0.03 -3.44
N GLY A 39 -21.60 1.13 -3.99
CA GLY A 39 -22.29 1.94 -4.98
C GLY A 39 -22.90 3.24 -4.43
N ASP A 40 -23.18 3.28 -3.12
CA ASP A 40 -23.79 4.44 -2.45
C ASP A 40 -22.70 5.32 -1.82
N TRP A 41 -21.97 6.05 -2.63
CA TRP A 41 -20.83 6.88 -2.18
C TRP A 41 -21.30 8.16 -1.49
N VAL A 42 -22.01 8.00 -0.37
CA VAL A 42 -22.52 9.08 0.49
C VAL A 42 -22.13 8.75 1.93
N ALA A 43 -21.54 9.71 2.65
CA ALA A 43 -21.13 9.51 4.03
C ALA A 43 -22.28 8.97 4.92
N ASN A 44 -21.99 7.96 5.73
CA ASN A 44 -22.95 7.45 6.69
C ASN A 44 -23.01 8.42 7.89
N PRO A 45 -24.18 9.09 8.14
CA PRO A 45 -24.29 10.11 9.19
C PRO A 45 -24.20 9.54 10.62
N ASP A 46 -24.51 8.26 10.80
CA ASP A 46 -24.37 7.60 12.12
C ASP A 46 -22.91 7.38 12.50
N ARG A 47 -22.02 7.29 11.53
CA ARG A 47 -20.58 7.11 11.73
C ARG A 47 -19.80 8.42 11.65
N LEU A 48 -20.14 9.26 10.70
CA LEU A 48 -19.48 10.53 10.40
C LEU A 48 -20.49 11.67 10.54
N LYS A 49 -20.66 12.15 11.75
CA LYS A 49 -21.65 13.18 12.10
C LYS A 49 -21.46 14.48 11.31
N ASN A 50 -20.20 14.80 11.00
CA ASN A 50 -19.84 15.99 10.22
C ASN A 50 -19.51 15.68 8.76
N GLY A 51 -19.82 14.45 8.30
CA GLY A 51 -19.52 13.98 6.95
C GLY A 51 -18.01 13.85 6.68
N ILE A 52 -17.68 13.60 5.41
CA ILE A 52 -16.27 13.49 4.98
C ILE A 52 -15.55 14.84 5.14
N THR A 53 -16.23 15.94 4.80
CA THR A 53 -15.65 17.30 4.91
C THR A 53 -15.23 17.62 6.34
N GLY A 54 -16.08 17.32 7.32
CA GLY A 54 -15.76 17.57 8.74
C GLY A 54 -14.61 16.70 9.24
N LEU A 55 -14.60 15.40 8.89
CA LEU A 55 -13.49 14.53 9.26
C LEU A 55 -12.17 14.97 8.57
N ALA A 56 -12.19 15.25 7.26
CA ALA A 56 -11.01 15.72 6.53
C ALA A 56 -10.42 16.99 7.15
N GLN A 57 -11.27 17.93 7.58
CA GLN A 57 -10.82 19.14 8.26
C GLN A 57 -10.15 18.84 9.60
N ARG A 58 -10.73 17.96 10.42
CA ARG A 58 -10.13 17.56 11.71
C ARG A 58 -8.75 16.89 11.52
N ILE A 59 -8.59 16.08 10.47
CA ILE A 59 -7.29 15.44 10.14
C ILE A 59 -6.27 16.51 9.67
N GLU A 60 -6.71 17.47 8.84
CA GLU A 60 -5.85 18.56 8.39
C GLU A 60 -5.43 19.47 9.56
N ASP A 61 -6.32 19.74 10.52
CA ASP A 61 -6.01 20.52 11.73
C ASP A 61 -4.94 19.83 12.60
N LEU A 62 -4.82 18.50 12.51
CA LEU A 62 -3.71 17.74 13.09
C LEU A 62 -2.41 17.84 12.27
N GLY A 63 -2.41 18.50 11.12
CA GLY A 63 -1.26 18.66 10.23
C GLY A 63 -0.98 17.45 9.33
N MET A 64 -1.96 16.58 9.12
CA MET A 64 -1.86 15.45 8.21
C MET A 64 -2.72 15.64 6.97
N LYS A 65 -2.33 14.98 5.87
CA LYS A 65 -3.19 14.81 4.69
C LYS A 65 -4.29 13.79 5.01
N PHE A 66 -5.42 13.89 4.28
CA PHE A 66 -6.52 12.93 4.37
C PHE A 66 -6.70 12.15 3.08
N GLY A 67 -6.92 10.85 3.20
CA GLY A 67 -7.22 9.93 2.10
C GLY A 67 -8.50 9.13 2.36
N LEU A 68 -9.08 8.60 1.28
CA LEU A 68 -10.37 7.91 1.31
C LEU A 68 -10.35 6.67 0.42
N TRP A 69 -10.93 5.58 0.91
CA TRP A 69 -11.11 4.34 0.16
C TRP A 69 -12.38 4.39 -0.71
N PHE A 70 -12.27 3.85 -1.92
CA PHE A 70 -13.38 3.58 -2.81
C PHE A 70 -13.23 2.21 -3.48
N GLU A 71 -14.35 1.57 -3.79
CA GLU A 71 -14.44 0.39 -4.65
C GLU A 71 -15.46 0.70 -5.78
N PRO A 72 -15.10 1.59 -6.72
CA PRO A 72 -16.08 2.25 -7.59
C PRO A 72 -16.63 1.35 -8.70
N GLU A 73 -15.97 0.23 -8.97
CA GLU A 73 -16.37 -0.75 -9.98
C GLU A 73 -17.37 -1.78 -9.47
N MET A 74 -17.64 -1.78 -8.15
CA MET A 74 -18.47 -2.79 -7.49
C MET A 74 -19.75 -2.21 -6.93
N VAL A 75 -20.80 -3.04 -6.88
CA VAL A 75 -22.10 -2.68 -6.33
C VAL A 75 -22.68 -3.86 -5.54
N ASN A 76 -23.28 -3.57 -4.39
CA ASN A 76 -24.09 -4.55 -3.68
C ASN A 76 -25.54 -4.57 -4.20
N GLN A 77 -26.21 -5.71 -4.09
CA GLN A 77 -27.66 -5.77 -4.34
C GLN A 77 -28.44 -4.89 -3.37
N ASP A 78 -27.96 -4.82 -2.11
CA ASP A 78 -28.49 -3.89 -1.11
C ASP A 78 -27.74 -2.56 -1.17
N SER A 79 -27.98 -1.83 -2.24
CA SER A 79 -27.59 -0.43 -2.44
C SER A 79 -28.68 0.31 -3.18
N ASP A 80 -28.72 1.63 -3.02
CA ASP A 80 -29.67 2.48 -3.74
C ASP A 80 -29.31 2.52 -5.22
N LEU A 81 -28.02 2.57 -5.56
CA LEU A 81 -27.55 2.50 -6.94
C LEU A 81 -28.04 1.25 -7.68
N TYR A 82 -27.96 0.07 -7.06
CA TYR A 82 -28.45 -1.16 -7.69
C TYR A 82 -29.98 -1.18 -7.83
N ARG A 83 -30.72 -0.65 -6.85
CA ARG A 83 -32.18 -0.54 -6.92
C ARG A 83 -32.64 0.40 -8.04
N GLU A 84 -31.91 1.48 -8.27
CA GLU A 84 -32.18 2.44 -9.35
C GLU A 84 -31.81 1.87 -10.72
N HIS A 85 -30.69 1.13 -10.81
CA HIS A 85 -30.09 0.67 -12.05
C HIS A 85 -29.65 -0.80 -11.99
N PRO A 86 -30.58 -1.77 -11.86
CA PRO A 86 -30.23 -3.18 -11.77
C PRO A 86 -29.62 -3.75 -13.06
N ASP A 87 -29.76 -3.05 -14.19
CA ASP A 87 -29.20 -3.37 -15.49
C ASP A 87 -27.76 -2.85 -15.70
N TRP A 88 -27.19 -2.12 -14.73
CA TRP A 88 -25.84 -1.54 -14.85
C TRP A 88 -24.72 -2.50 -14.50
N ILE A 89 -25.03 -3.74 -14.18
CA ILE A 89 -24.04 -4.76 -13.90
C ILE A 89 -23.65 -5.55 -15.13
N ILE A 90 -22.43 -6.08 -15.13
CA ILE A 90 -22.00 -7.09 -16.08
C ILE A 90 -22.80 -8.37 -15.82
N GLN A 91 -23.60 -8.80 -16.78
CA GLN A 91 -24.45 -9.99 -16.67
C GLN A 91 -24.77 -10.59 -18.03
N VAL A 92 -24.94 -11.90 -18.07
CA VAL A 92 -25.47 -12.59 -19.24
C VAL A 92 -26.99 -12.69 -19.10
N PRO A 93 -27.79 -12.03 -19.97
CA PRO A 93 -29.26 -12.08 -19.89
C PRO A 93 -29.79 -13.52 -19.82
N GLY A 94 -30.70 -13.75 -18.88
CA GLY A 94 -31.30 -15.07 -18.64
C GLY A 94 -30.42 -16.06 -17.83
N ARG A 95 -29.25 -15.67 -17.39
CA ARG A 95 -28.41 -16.47 -16.49
C ARG A 95 -28.36 -15.82 -15.10
N ARG A 96 -28.25 -16.67 -14.07
CA ARG A 96 -27.98 -16.22 -12.71
C ARG A 96 -26.54 -15.70 -12.63
N ASN A 97 -26.37 -14.51 -12.06
CA ASN A 97 -25.04 -13.99 -11.76
C ASN A 97 -24.40 -14.72 -10.60
N SER A 98 -23.10 -14.89 -10.67
CA SER A 98 -22.31 -15.37 -9.54
C SER A 98 -22.14 -14.26 -8.48
N HIS A 99 -21.97 -14.68 -7.25
CA HIS A 99 -21.67 -13.80 -6.13
C HIS A 99 -20.21 -14.01 -5.71
N GLY A 100 -19.44 -12.91 -5.69
CA GLY A 100 -18.15 -12.86 -5.03
C GLY A 100 -18.22 -11.75 -3.98
N ARG A 101 -18.01 -12.06 -2.70
CA ARG A 101 -18.09 -11.10 -1.59
C ARG A 101 -19.40 -10.29 -1.55
N TYR A 102 -20.53 -10.89 -1.95
CA TYR A 102 -21.84 -10.23 -2.09
C TYR A 102 -21.89 -9.05 -3.06
N GLN A 103 -20.95 -8.99 -4.01
CA GLN A 103 -20.79 -7.89 -4.95
C GLN A 103 -21.14 -8.33 -6.38
N TYR A 104 -21.63 -7.36 -7.17
CA TYR A 104 -21.65 -7.41 -8.63
C TYR A 104 -20.67 -6.40 -9.19
N VAL A 105 -20.25 -6.63 -10.43
CA VAL A 105 -19.38 -5.73 -11.18
C VAL A 105 -20.22 -4.81 -12.03
N LEU A 106 -20.04 -3.51 -11.89
CA LEU A 106 -20.64 -2.50 -12.74
C LEU A 106 -20.10 -2.59 -14.18
N ASP A 107 -20.95 -2.41 -15.15
CA ASP A 107 -20.57 -2.43 -16.59
C ASP A 107 -19.89 -1.11 -16.99
N PHE A 108 -18.61 -0.99 -16.68
CA PHE A 108 -17.78 0.17 -17.04
C PHE A 108 -17.52 0.28 -18.55
N SER A 109 -17.97 -0.68 -19.36
CA SER A 109 -18.01 -0.51 -20.81
C SER A 109 -19.10 0.49 -21.27
N ARG A 110 -20.01 0.88 -20.36
CA ARG A 110 -21.07 1.85 -20.56
C ARG A 110 -20.65 3.23 -20.05
N LYS A 111 -20.75 4.21 -20.92
CA LYS A 111 -20.35 5.59 -20.60
C LYS A 111 -21.13 6.16 -19.42
N GLU A 112 -22.45 5.96 -19.40
CA GLU A 112 -23.36 6.48 -18.37
C GLU A 112 -23.07 5.92 -16.98
N VAL A 113 -22.59 4.67 -16.88
CA VAL A 113 -22.19 4.06 -15.61
C VAL A 113 -20.94 4.76 -15.07
N VAL A 114 -19.92 4.91 -15.91
CA VAL A 114 -18.67 5.59 -15.54
C VAL A 114 -18.92 7.06 -15.19
N ASP A 115 -19.76 7.77 -15.97
CA ASP A 115 -20.12 9.17 -15.72
C ASP A 115 -20.79 9.33 -14.34
N ARG A 116 -21.70 8.42 -13.98
CA ARG A 116 -22.39 8.47 -12.68
C ARG A 116 -21.42 8.26 -11.52
N ILE A 117 -20.53 7.28 -11.63
CA ILE A 117 -19.53 7.06 -10.60
C ILE A 117 -18.56 8.24 -10.50
N TYR A 118 -18.15 8.81 -11.65
CA TYR A 118 -17.34 10.02 -11.68
C TYR A 118 -18.01 11.18 -10.92
N GLU A 119 -19.29 11.47 -11.20
CA GLU A 119 -20.06 12.53 -10.54
C GLU A 119 -20.08 12.36 -9.01
N MET A 120 -20.27 11.13 -8.53
CA MET A 120 -20.30 10.85 -7.09
C MET A 120 -18.93 11.08 -6.44
N MET A 121 -17.85 10.61 -7.07
CA MET A 121 -16.49 10.80 -6.57
C MET A 121 -16.05 12.27 -6.69
N ASP A 122 -16.30 12.94 -7.83
CA ASP A 122 -15.97 14.35 -8.05
C ASP A 122 -16.63 15.26 -7.01
N LYS A 123 -17.89 14.98 -6.67
CA LYS A 123 -18.61 15.73 -5.63
C LYS A 123 -17.85 15.67 -4.29
N ILE A 124 -17.47 14.46 -3.84
CA ILE A 124 -16.76 14.30 -2.57
C ILE A 124 -15.40 15.02 -2.60
N LEU A 125 -14.64 14.84 -3.70
CA LEU A 125 -13.33 15.47 -3.85
C LEU A 125 -13.39 16.99 -3.99
N SER A 126 -14.50 17.52 -4.46
CA SER A 126 -14.74 18.97 -4.56
C SER A 126 -15.19 19.59 -3.24
N GLU A 127 -15.90 18.83 -2.39
CA GLU A 127 -16.44 19.31 -1.11
C GLU A 127 -15.47 19.08 0.06
N ALA A 128 -14.60 18.07 -0.03
CA ALA A 128 -13.67 17.69 1.04
C ALA A 128 -12.21 17.74 0.59
N LYS A 129 -11.30 18.08 1.50
CA LYS A 129 -9.86 18.11 1.23
C LYS A 129 -9.26 16.71 1.23
N VAL A 130 -9.64 15.90 0.24
CA VAL A 130 -9.08 14.57 0.02
C VAL A 130 -7.85 14.70 -0.88
N SER A 131 -6.72 14.16 -0.47
CA SER A 131 -5.45 14.19 -1.21
C SER A 131 -5.00 12.83 -1.71
N TYR A 132 -5.72 11.77 -1.34
CA TYR A 132 -5.37 10.40 -1.66
C TYR A 132 -6.61 9.51 -1.77
N ILE A 133 -6.65 8.66 -2.76
CA ILE A 133 -7.69 7.65 -2.94
C ILE A 133 -7.03 6.27 -2.96
N LYS A 134 -7.47 5.39 -2.05
CA LYS A 134 -7.25 3.96 -2.19
C LYS A 134 -8.40 3.38 -3.00
N TRP A 135 -8.12 3.04 -4.26
CA TRP A 135 -9.08 2.49 -5.20
C TRP A 135 -8.99 0.97 -5.21
N ASP A 136 -9.99 0.31 -4.69
CA ASP A 136 -10.03 -1.14 -4.55
C ASP A 136 -10.93 -1.81 -5.61
N MET A 137 -10.74 -3.12 -5.79
CA MET A 137 -11.54 -3.99 -6.61
C MET A 137 -11.47 -5.42 -6.04
N ASN A 138 -12.47 -5.82 -5.27
CA ASN A 138 -12.43 -7.06 -4.49
C ASN A 138 -13.18 -8.23 -5.13
N ARG A 139 -13.65 -8.07 -6.36
CA ARG A 139 -14.30 -9.13 -7.11
C ARG A 139 -13.76 -9.20 -8.53
N TYR A 140 -13.46 -10.41 -8.96
CA TYR A 140 -13.03 -10.69 -10.32
C TYR A 140 -14.22 -10.66 -11.31
N LEU A 141 -13.92 -10.42 -12.58
CA LEU A 141 -14.87 -10.46 -13.69
C LEU A 141 -15.16 -11.93 -14.04
N SER A 142 -16.37 -12.41 -13.77
CA SER A 142 -16.78 -13.79 -14.02
C SER A 142 -17.80 -13.92 -15.15
N GLU A 143 -18.65 -12.91 -15.31
CA GLU A 143 -19.62 -12.85 -16.41
C GLU A 143 -18.99 -12.13 -17.61
N ALA A 144 -19.38 -12.55 -18.81
CA ALA A 144 -18.92 -11.95 -20.07
C ALA A 144 -20.10 -11.54 -20.94
N GLY A 145 -21.04 -10.77 -20.37
CA GLY A 145 -22.22 -10.28 -21.06
C GLY A 145 -22.68 -8.91 -20.56
N SER A 146 -23.40 -8.18 -21.39
CA SER A 146 -24.04 -6.92 -21.06
C SER A 146 -25.45 -6.90 -21.65
N PRO A 147 -26.48 -6.51 -20.87
CA PRO A 147 -27.86 -6.50 -21.36
C PRO A 147 -28.08 -5.46 -22.48
N THR A 148 -27.20 -4.48 -22.62
CA THR A 148 -27.30 -3.41 -23.64
C THR A 148 -26.48 -3.68 -24.88
N ARG A 149 -25.77 -4.83 -24.96
CA ARG A 149 -24.90 -5.18 -26.09
C ARG A 149 -25.37 -6.46 -26.76
N GLU A 150 -25.22 -6.50 -28.08
CA GLU A 150 -25.41 -7.74 -28.83
C GLU A 150 -24.40 -8.83 -28.41
N PRO A 151 -24.78 -10.13 -28.36
CA PRO A 151 -23.89 -11.21 -27.93
C PRO A 151 -22.54 -11.25 -28.66
N ARG A 152 -22.49 -10.87 -29.93
CA ARG A 152 -21.23 -10.77 -30.70
C ARG A 152 -20.24 -9.75 -30.13
N GLN A 153 -20.73 -8.72 -29.42
CA GLN A 153 -19.94 -7.64 -28.84
C GLN A 153 -19.43 -7.99 -27.42
N TRP A 154 -19.93 -9.06 -26.80
CA TRP A 154 -19.50 -9.44 -25.45
C TRP A 154 -18.03 -9.82 -25.36
N LYS A 155 -17.41 -10.24 -26.48
CA LYS A 155 -15.98 -10.54 -26.55
C LYS A 155 -15.08 -9.34 -26.26
N GLU A 156 -15.60 -8.13 -26.43
CA GLU A 156 -14.88 -6.86 -26.16
C GLU A 156 -15.14 -6.34 -24.74
N LEU A 157 -16.07 -6.94 -23.99
CA LEU A 157 -16.59 -6.37 -22.75
C LEU A 157 -15.50 -6.07 -21.71
N HIS A 158 -14.62 -7.04 -21.44
CA HIS A 158 -13.57 -6.87 -20.43
C HIS A 158 -12.57 -5.80 -20.85
N PHE A 159 -12.20 -5.73 -22.12
CA PHE A 159 -11.35 -4.68 -22.66
C PHE A 159 -11.98 -3.31 -22.47
N ARG A 160 -13.24 -3.15 -22.89
CA ARG A 160 -13.97 -1.87 -22.77
C ARG A 160 -14.23 -1.47 -21.31
N SER A 161 -14.45 -2.43 -20.43
CA SER A 161 -14.56 -2.15 -18.99
C SER A 161 -13.25 -1.61 -18.42
N THR A 162 -12.11 -2.16 -18.84
CA THR A 162 -10.78 -1.65 -18.46
C THR A 162 -10.56 -0.23 -19.00
N GLU A 163 -10.98 0.06 -20.26
CA GLU A 163 -10.96 1.42 -20.80
C GLU A 163 -11.82 2.38 -19.96
N GLY A 164 -12.97 1.91 -19.46
CA GLY A 164 -13.83 2.67 -18.56
C GLY A 164 -13.16 3.01 -17.23
N VAL A 165 -12.43 2.05 -16.64
CA VAL A 165 -11.61 2.28 -15.42
C VAL A 165 -10.54 3.34 -15.68
N TYR A 166 -9.81 3.20 -16.79
CA TYR A 166 -8.75 4.16 -17.16
C TYR A 166 -9.32 5.55 -17.38
N ARG A 167 -10.46 5.65 -18.09
CA ARG A 167 -11.13 6.93 -18.30
C ARG A 167 -11.53 7.58 -16.97
N LEU A 168 -12.12 6.84 -16.04
CA LEU A 168 -12.49 7.38 -14.72
C LEU A 168 -11.27 7.91 -13.97
N ALA A 169 -10.18 7.14 -13.94
CA ALA A 169 -8.94 7.57 -13.29
C ALA A 169 -8.35 8.83 -13.94
N GLU A 170 -8.31 8.89 -15.28
CA GLU A 170 -7.81 10.04 -16.05
C GLU A 170 -8.65 11.29 -15.83
N GLU A 171 -9.98 11.17 -15.83
CA GLU A 171 -10.90 12.29 -15.61
C GLU A 171 -10.78 12.82 -14.17
N LEU A 172 -10.69 11.94 -13.17
CA LEU A 172 -10.45 12.33 -11.77
C LEU A 172 -9.10 13.04 -11.62
N LYS A 173 -8.01 12.50 -12.16
CA LYS A 173 -6.68 13.15 -12.09
C LYS A 173 -6.65 14.49 -12.83
N LYS A 174 -7.34 14.61 -13.94
CA LYS A 174 -7.46 15.88 -14.67
C LYS A 174 -8.19 16.94 -13.86
N ARG A 175 -9.24 16.57 -13.15
CA ARG A 175 -10.05 17.49 -12.32
C ARG A 175 -9.40 17.78 -10.98
N HIS A 176 -8.76 16.77 -10.39
CA HIS A 176 -8.12 16.80 -9.07
C HIS A 176 -6.64 16.40 -9.16
N PRO A 177 -5.78 17.20 -9.81
CA PRO A 177 -4.40 16.80 -10.15
C PRO A 177 -3.47 16.60 -8.95
N LYS A 178 -3.91 16.99 -7.75
CA LYS A 178 -3.17 16.82 -6.49
C LYS A 178 -3.57 15.56 -5.73
N VAL A 179 -4.58 14.85 -6.19
CA VAL A 179 -5.05 13.61 -5.58
C VAL A 179 -4.20 12.45 -6.11
N GLU A 180 -3.55 11.73 -5.20
CA GLU A 180 -2.80 10.52 -5.50
C GLU A 180 -3.76 9.32 -5.52
N LEU A 181 -3.57 8.40 -6.48
CA LEU A 181 -4.39 7.20 -6.63
C LEU A 181 -3.56 5.95 -6.31
N GLU A 182 -3.97 5.20 -5.30
CA GLU A 182 -3.47 3.85 -5.02
C GLU A 182 -4.38 2.82 -5.67
N ALA A 183 -3.82 1.90 -6.47
CA ALA A 183 -4.56 0.77 -7.01
C ALA A 183 -4.44 -0.44 -6.09
N CYS A 184 -5.60 -0.96 -5.68
CA CYS A 184 -5.77 -2.25 -5.02
C CYS A 184 -6.75 -3.10 -5.84
N ALA A 185 -6.54 -4.40 -5.89
CA ALA A 185 -7.50 -5.35 -6.46
C ALA A 185 -7.37 -6.68 -5.72
N SER A 186 -7.86 -6.72 -4.48
CA SER A 186 -7.55 -7.80 -3.51
C SER A 186 -6.05 -8.06 -3.46
N GLY A 187 -5.28 -7.00 -3.28
CA GLY A 187 -3.83 -6.98 -3.50
C GLY A 187 -3.46 -6.55 -4.92
N GLY A 188 -2.49 -7.23 -5.54
CA GLY A 188 -1.86 -6.86 -6.80
C GLY A 188 -2.60 -7.25 -8.08
N GLY A 189 -3.90 -7.57 -8.05
CA GLY A 189 -4.65 -8.12 -9.17
C GLY A 189 -4.72 -7.23 -10.42
N ARG A 190 -4.42 -5.91 -10.32
CA ARG A 190 -4.39 -5.00 -11.45
C ARG A 190 -3.01 -4.35 -11.70
N VAL A 191 -1.95 -4.89 -11.15
CA VAL A 191 -0.61 -4.33 -11.38
C VAL A 191 -0.14 -4.69 -12.77
N ASP A 192 -0.23 -3.73 -13.69
CA ASP A 192 0.27 -3.82 -15.07
C ASP A 192 0.74 -2.45 -15.56
N TYR A 193 1.39 -2.40 -16.72
CA TYR A 193 1.95 -1.15 -17.25
C TYR A 193 0.87 -0.15 -17.71
N GLY A 194 -0.30 -0.62 -18.15
CA GLY A 194 -1.42 0.26 -18.49
C GLY A 194 -1.99 0.97 -17.25
N ALA A 195 -2.09 0.26 -16.15
CA ALA A 195 -2.50 0.84 -14.87
C ALA A 195 -1.42 1.77 -14.30
N LEU A 196 -0.10 1.45 -14.45
CA LEU A 196 1.02 2.31 -14.00
C LEU A 196 1.04 3.71 -14.62
N GLU A 197 0.42 3.91 -15.79
CA GLU A 197 0.27 5.26 -16.37
C GLU A 197 -0.76 6.12 -15.65
N ARG A 198 -1.62 5.54 -14.81
CA ARG A 198 -2.81 6.17 -14.24
C ARG A 198 -2.83 6.22 -12.73
N PHE A 199 -2.19 5.24 -12.08
CA PHE A 199 -2.11 5.14 -10.63
C PHE A 199 -0.70 5.49 -10.15
N ASP A 200 -0.64 6.10 -8.97
CA ASP A 200 0.62 6.58 -8.37
C ASP A 200 1.27 5.53 -7.49
N GLU A 201 0.47 4.64 -6.90
CA GLU A 201 0.93 3.58 -6.00
C GLU A 201 0.09 2.31 -6.14
N TYR A 202 0.63 1.19 -5.63
CA TYR A 202 -0.02 -0.12 -5.68
C TYR A 202 0.07 -0.86 -4.37
N TRP A 203 -1.02 -1.52 -3.99
CA TRP A 203 -1.05 -2.52 -2.95
C TRP A 203 -0.72 -3.89 -3.55
N PRO A 204 0.49 -4.45 -3.34
CA PRO A 204 0.91 -5.65 -4.06
C PRO A 204 0.27 -6.94 -3.56
N SER A 205 -0.19 -6.99 -2.29
CA SER A 205 -0.81 -8.18 -1.70
C SER A 205 -1.49 -7.86 -0.37
N ASP A 206 -2.64 -8.50 -0.12
CA ASP A 206 -3.32 -8.48 1.19
C ASP A 206 -2.59 -9.33 2.24
N ASN A 207 -1.65 -10.17 1.82
CA ASN A 207 -0.76 -10.85 2.76
C ASN A 207 0.27 -9.85 3.31
N THR A 208 0.11 -9.50 4.57
CA THR A 208 0.96 -8.54 5.29
C THR A 208 1.90 -9.22 6.29
N ASP A 209 1.96 -10.56 6.33
CA ASP A 209 2.98 -11.27 7.12
C ASP A 209 4.37 -10.78 6.74
N PRO A 210 5.19 -10.27 7.70
CA PRO A 210 6.44 -9.60 7.38
C PRO A 210 7.48 -10.49 6.68
N LEU A 211 7.46 -11.80 6.94
CA LEU A 211 8.35 -12.74 6.27
C LEU A 211 7.88 -13.02 4.84
N ASP A 212 6.59 -13.29 4.64
CA ASP A 212 6.02 -13.51 3.32
C ASP A 212 6.16 -12.26 2.44
N ARG A 213 6.05 -11.08 3.05
CA ARG A 213 6.28 -9.78 2.36
C ARG A 213 7.67 -9.67 1.75
N LEU A 214 8.70 -10.26 2.34
CA LEU A 214 10.05 -10.25 1.74
C LEU A 214 10.05 -10.94 0.37
N PHE A 215 9.34 -12.07 0.22
CA PHE A 215 9.21 -12.79 -1.06
C PHE A 215 8.31 -12.02 -2.05
N ILE A 216 7.19 -11.46 -1.59
CA ILE A 216 6.25 -10.69 -2.41
C ILE A 216 6.94 -9.43 -2.95
N GLN A 217 7.61 -8.67 -2.10
CA GLN A 217 8.31 -7.43 -2.47
C GLN A 217 9.50 -7.67 -3.39
N GLU A 218 10.27 -8.75 -3.13
CA GLU A 218 11.31 -9.18 -4.05
C GLU A 218 10.74 -9.48 -5.44
N ALA A 219 9.68 -10.31 -5.51
CA ALA A 219 9.05 -10.67 -6.78
C ALA A 219 8.47 -9.44 -7.51
N TYR A 220 7.75 -8.56 -6.80
CA TYR A 220 7.23 -7.31 -7.34
C TYR A 220 8.34 -6.46 -7.97
N SER A 221 9.46 -6.30 -7.26
CA SER A 221 10.56 -5.44 -7.67
C SER A 221 11.35 -5.92 -8.90
N TYR A 222 11.10 -7.14 -9.39
CA TYR A 222 11.67 -7.60 -10.68
C TYR A 222 10.98 -6.97 -11.88
N PHE A 223 9.72 -6.55 -11.72
CA PHE A 223 8.89 -6.06 -12.82
C PHE A 223 8.52 -4.58 -12.67
N TYR A 224 8.43 -4.08 -11.43
CA TYR A 224 7.89 -2.76 -11.14
C TYR A 224 8.81 -1.99 -10.18
N PRO A 225 9.00 -0.66 -10.39
CA PRO A 225 9.79 0.17 -9.50
C PRO A 225 9.23 0.23 -8.08
N VAL A 226 10.12 0.24 -7.09
CA VAL A 226 9.76 0.24 -5.66
C VAL A 226 8.92 1.46 -5.26
N LYS A 227 9.08 2.61 -5.91
CA LYS A 227 8.28 3.81 -5.62
C LYS A 227 6.77 3.58 -5.73
N TYR A 228 6.34 2.58 -6.52
CA TYR A 228 4.94 2.23 -6.68
C TYR A 228 4.45 1.18 -5.67
N MET A 229 5.32 0.64 -4.83
CA MET A 229 5.01 -0.48 -3.95
C MET A 229 4.68 -0.05 -2.53
N ARG A 230 3.43 -0.22 -2.12
CA ARG A 230 3.02 -0.04 -0.71
C ARG A 230 3.46 -1.21 0.15
N ALA A 231 3.90 -0.92 1.36
CA ALA A 231 4.27 -1.91 2.35
C ALA A 231 3.81 -1.47 3.75
N TRP A 232 3.00 -2.28 4.42
CA TRP A 232 2.36 -1.89 5.68
C TRP A 232 2.82 -2.75 6.84
N LEU A 233 3.08 -2.09 7.98
CA LEU A 233 3.02 -2.72 9.28
C LEU A 233 1.56 -2.96 9.64
N THR A 234 1.17 -4.20 9.92
CA THR A 234 -0.16 -4.55 10.40
C THR A 234 -0.09 -5.30 11.71
N ASP A 235 -1.20 -5.35 12.43
CA ASP A 235 -1.36 -6.27 13.56
C ASP A 235 -1.33 -7.72 13.04
N ASP A 236 -0.89 -8.62 13.90
CA ASP A 236 -0.85 -10.04 13.61
C ASP A 236 -2.29 -10.58 13.52
N PHE A 237 -2.84 -10.67 12.31
CA PHE A 237 -4.18 -11.19 12.07
C PHE A 237 -4.27 -12.72 12.09
N GLY A 238 -3.22 -13.37 12.58
CA GLY A 238 -3.32 -14.71 13.10
C GLY A 238 -3.60 -15.85 12.14
N MET A 239 -3.42 -15.67 10.82
CA MET A 239 -3.54 -16.79 9.90
C MET A 239 -2.41 -17.80 10.13
N ASP A 240 -1.19 -17.32 10.39
CA ASP A 240 0.00 -18.16 10.54
C ASP A 240 0.50 -18.27 11.99
N GLN A 241 -0.03 -17.46 12.91
CA GLN A 241 0.35 -17.42 14.33
C GLN A 241 1.86 -17.22 14.59
N ARG A 242 2.59 -16.68 13.61
CA ARG A 242 4.00 -16.35 13.78
C ARG A 242 4.14 -15.13 14.71
N LYS A 243 5.06 -15.22 15.64
CA LYS A 243 5.45 -14.09 16.47
C LYS A 243 6.69 -13.44 15.88
N ILE A 244 6.50 -12.44 15.07
CA ILE A 244 7.58 -11.70 14.44
C ILE A 244 7.86 -10.43 15.25
N PRO A 245 9.13 -10.16 15.61
CA PRO A 245 9.51 -8.96 16.35
C PRO A 245 9.15 -7.67 15.58
N LEU A 246 8.84 -6.60 16.31
CA LEU A 246 8.44 -5.32 15.70
C LEU A 246 9.52 -4.76 14.76
N HIS A 247 10.81 -4.86 15.14
CA HIS A 247 11.91 -4.39 14.29
C HIS A 247 11.94 -5.09 12.92
N PHE A 248 11.70 -6.42 12.87
CA PHE A 248 11.64 -7.16 11.61
C PHE A 248 10.45 -6.70 10.76
N SER A 249 9.28 -6.56 11.37
CA SER A 249 8.06 -6.11 10.70
C SER A 249 8.22 -4.70 10.15
N MET A 250 8.81 -3.78 10.93
CA MET A 250 9.09 -2.41 10.49
C MET A 250 10.11 -2.39 9.34
N HIS A 251 11.24 -3.07 9.47
CA HIS A 251 12.24 -3.12 8.40
C HIS A 251 11.67 -3.70 7.10
N SER A 252 10.84 -4.76 7.18
CA SER A 252 10.15 -5.31 6.01
C SER A 252 9.23 -4.27 5.36
N SER A 253 8.46 -3.52 6.16
CA SER A 253 7.56 -2.49 5.67
C SER A 253 8.29 -1.24 5.14
N MET A 254 9.50 -0.95 5.65
CA MET A 254 10.34 0.15 5.19
C MET A 254 11.01 -0.11 3.82
N CYS A 255 10.94 -1.34 3.29
CA CYS A 255 11.45 -1.67 1.94
C CYS A 255 10.57 -1.21 0.78
N GLY A 256 9.52 -0.44 1.05
CA GLY A 256 8.60 0.17 0.06
C GLY A 256 8.07 1.50 0.57
N ALA A 257 6.91 1.94 0.06
CA ALA A 257 6.18 3.09 0.60
C ALA A 257 5.50 2.68 1.92
N LEU A 258 6.10 3.08 3.04
CA LEU A 258 5.71 2.66 4.38
C LEU A 258 4.28 3.09 4.72
N GLY A 259 3.49 2.16 5.24
CA GLY A 259 2.20 2.40 5.87
C GLY A 259 2.09 1.74 7.25
N ILE A 260 1.24 2.31 8.10
CA ILE A 260 0.94 1.79 9.44
C ILE A 260 -0.54 1.42 9.48
N GLY A 261 -0.83 0.12 9.55
CA GLY A 261 -2.19 -0.45 9.55
C GLY A 261 -2.53 -1.22 10.82
N ILE A 262 -1.90 -0.88 11.94
CA ILE A 262 -2.24 -1.44 13.26
C ILE A 262 -3.27 -0.59 13.98
N ASP A 263 -3.96 -1.19 14.96
CA ASP A 263 -4.84 -0.44 15.88
C ASP A 263 -3.99 0.33 16.91
N LEU A 264 -3.67 1.60 16.59
CA LEU A 264 -2.86 2.46 17.45
C LEU A 264 -3.51 2.73 18.81
N ASN A 265 -4.84 2.59 18.93
CA ASN A 265 -5.53 2.76 20.22
C ASN A 265 -5.25 1.60 21.18
N ARG A 266 -4.87 0.44 20.67
CA ARG A 266 -4.51 -0.75 21.46
C ARG A 266 -3.00 -0.91 21.69
N ALA A 267 -2.18 -0.13 20.99
CA ALA A 267 -0.74 -0.18 21.16
C ALA A 267 -0.32 0.44 22.50
N SER A 268 0.68 -0.14 23.16
CA SER A 268 1.29 0.48 24.35
C SER A 268 2.13 1.70 23.99
N ASP A 269 2.38 2.59 24.95
CA ASP A 269 3.18 3.79 24.75
C ASP A 269 4.62 3.45 24.32
N GLU A 270 5.17 2.33 24.82
CA GLU A 270 6.49 1.83 24.42
C GLU A 270 6.47 1.43 22.94
N LYS A 271 5.44 0.68 22.48
CA LYS A 271 5.30 0.29 21.08
C LYS A 271 5.10 1.51 20.17
N LEU A 272 4.32 2.50 20.59
CA LEU A 272 4.14 3.75 19.84
C LEU A 272 5.45 4.53 19.72
N THR A 273 6.23 4.62 20.80
CA THR A 273 7.54 5.28 20.81
C THR A 273 8.52 4.57 19.85
N GLU A 274 8.55 3.24 19.87
CA GLU A 274 9.40 2.44 19.00
C GLU A 274 9.01 2.65 17.53
N ILE A 275 7.71 2.60 17.19
CA ILE A 275 7.19 2.87 15.83
C ILE A 275 7.57 4.29 15.37
N ALA A 276 7.44 5.29 16.24
CA ALA A 276 7.85 6.65 15.92
C ALA A 276 9.34 6.76 15.55
N GLY A 277 10.20 6.00 16.24
CA GLY A 277 11.61 5.89 15.92
C GLY A 277 11.85 5.34 14.51
N TYR A 278 11.19 4.24 14.15
CA TYR A 278 11.28 3.66 12.80
C TYR A 278 10.73 4.60 11.71
N ILE A 279 9.62 5.29 11.97
CA ILE A 279 9.09 6.28 11.02
C ILE A 279 10.10 7.42 10.83
N ALA A 280 10.76 7.89 11.89
CA ALA A 280 11.78 8.91 11.78
C ALA A 280 12.99 8.43 10.95
N ASP A 281 13.42 7.18 11.13
CA ASP A 281 14.50 6.58 10.35
C ASP A 281 14.07 6.39 8.88
N TYR A 282 12.84 5.92 8.63
CA TYR A 282 12.31 5.82 7.27
C TYR A 282 12.30 7.17 6.55
N LYS A 283 11.92 8.25 7.21
CA LYS A 283 11.94 9.60 6.62
C LYS A 283 13.33 10.05 6.17
N LYS A 284 14.40 9.57 6.82
CA LYS A 284 15.79 9.84 6.40
C LYS A 284 16.17 9.12 5.11
N ILE A 285 15.58 7.95 4.86
CA ILE A 285 15.95 7.05 3.76
C ILE A 285 14.87 6.88 2.69
N ARG A 286 13.66 7.42 2.88
CA ARG A 286 12.53 7.15 1.97
C ARG A 286 12.82 7.49 0.50
N ASN A 287 13.55 8.58 0.25
CA ASN A 287 13.95 8.92 -1.11
C ASN A 287 14.90 7.88 -1.69
N THR A 288 15.87 7.42 -0.90
CA THR A 288 16.81 6.36 -1.29
C THR A 288 16.09 5.05 -1.57
N VAL A 289 15.10 4.67 -0.74
CA VAL A 289 14.30 3.45 -0.94
C VAL A 289 13.41 3.55 -2.16
N GLN A 290 12.72 4.69 -2.38
CA GLN A 290 11.72 4.82 -3.43
C GLN A 290 12.32 5.13 -4.80
N PHE A 291 13.41 5.89 -4.86
CA PHE A 291 13.98 6.42 -6.11
C PHE A 291 15.40 5.96 -6.39
N GLY A 292 16.05 5.26 -5.45
CA GLY A 292 17.40 4.75 -5.61
C GLY A 292 17.49 3.47 -6.43
N ASP A 293 18.71 3.15 -6.84
CA ASP A 293 19.04 1.88 -7.46
C ASP A 293 18.89 0.74 -6.43
N LEU A 294 18.09 -0.27 -6.78
CA LEU A 294 17.86 -1.45 -5.96
C LEU A 294 18.84 -2.57 -6.29
N TYR A 295 19.59 -3.04 -5.29
CA TYR A 295 20.46 -4.21 -5.36
C TYR A 295 19.94 -5.32 -4.44
N ARG A 296 19.57 -6.45 -5.03
CA ARG A 296 19.22 -7.70 -4.32
C ARG A 296 20.52 -8.48 -4.09
N LEU A 297 21.11 -8.33 -2.90
CA LEU A 297 22.44 -8.90 -2.61
C LEU A 297 22.35 -10.38 -2.24
N SER A 298 21.29 -10.79 -1.55
CA SER A 298 20.92 -12.18 -1.29
C SER A 298 19.42 -12.31 -1.08
N SER A 299 18.90 -13.54 -1.23
CA SER A 299 17.46 -13.85 -1.10
C SER A 299 17.27 -15.06 -0.20
N LEU A 300 16.23 -15.06 0.63
CA LEU A 300 15.81 -16.21 1.46
C LEU A 300 15.44 -17.44 0.63
N LYS A 301 15.20 -17.30 -0.67
CA LYS A 301 14.99 -18.44 -1.58
C LYS A 301 16.22 -19.34 -1.66
N ASN A 302 17.42 -18.78 -1.49
CA ASN A 302 18.70 -19.48 -1.72
C ASN A 302 19.67 -19.38 -0.55
N ALA A 303 19.40 -18.55 0.45
CA ALA A 303 20.28 -18.27 1.59
C ALA A 303 19.45 -18.03 2.86
N PRO A 304 20.00 -18.24 4.06
CA PRO A 304 19.29 -17.94 5.31
C PRO A 304 19.15 -16.44 5.59
N LEU A 305 19.88 -15.60 4.85
CA LEU A 305 19.90 -14.15 4.98
C LEU A 305 19.40 -13.51 3.68
N GLN A 306 18.38 -12.67 3.76
CA GLN A 306 18.05 -11.71 2.71
C GLN A 306 18.78 -10.40 2.95
N ALA A 307 19.39 -9.86 1.91
CA ALA A 307 20.01 -8.55 1.94
C ALA A 307 19.54 -7.73 0.75
N VAL A 308 18.94 -6.59 1.04
CA VAL A 308 18.41 -5.64 0.05
C VAL A 308 19.06 -4.28 0.29
N GLN A 309 19.61 -3.70 -0.76
CA GLN A 309 20.32 -2.43 -0.69
C GLN A 309 19.71 -1.44 -1.70
N TYR A 310 19.51 -0.22 -1.27
CA TYR A 310 19.12 0.92 -2.09
C TYR A 310 20.24 1.96 -2.08
N VAL A 311 20.51 2.59 -3.22
CA VAL A 311 21.58 3.59 -3.37
C VAL A 311 21.07 4.82 -4.14
N LEU A 312 21.21 5.99 -3.56
CA LEU A 312 20.86 7.28 -4.18
C LEU A 312 21.78 8.38 -3.68
N ASP A 313 22.39 9.14 -4.58
CA ASP A 313 23.08 10.41 -4.31
C ASP A 313 24.00 10.40 -3.07
N GLY A 314 24.87 9.39 -2.94
CA GLY A 314 25.82 9.28 -1.83
C GLY A 314 25.20 8.70 -0.54
N GLN A 315 23.95 8.36 -0.52
CA GLN A 315 23.31 7.60 0.55
C GLN A 315 23.05 6.16 0.11
N SER A 316 23.22 5.21 1.04
CA SER A 316 22.81 3.83 0.83
C SER A 316 22.07 3.31 2.06
N ALA A 317 20.94 2.64 1.86
CA ALA A 317 20.19 1.94 2.88
C ALA A 317 20.29 0.43 2.64
N LEU A 318 20.86 -0.30 3.61
CA LEU A 318 20.99 -1.75 3.58
C LEU A 318 20.05 -2.37 4.60
N PHE A 319 19.12 -3.19 4.14
CA PHE A 319 18.26 -4.01 4.98
C PHE A 319 18.75 -5.46 4.97
N LEU A 320 18.81 -6.05 6.15
CA LEU A 320 19.20 -7.42 6.38
C LEU A 320 18.12 -8.14 7.17
N PHE A 321 17.76 -9.35 6.73
CA PHE A 321 16.73 -10.17 7.35
C PHE A 321 17.22 -11.59 7.51
N LEU A 322 17.22 -12.10 8.73
CA LEU A 322 17.51 -13.48 9.07
C LEU A 322 16.19 -14.20 9.36
N ASP A 323 15.88 -15.25 8.60
CA ASP A 323 14.66 -16.04 8.82
C ASP A 323 14.78 -16.83 10.14
N HIS A 324 15.86 -17.58 10.29
CA HIS A 324 16.12 -18.36 11.51
C HIS A 324 17.61 -18.55 11.74
N GLU A 325 17.99 -18.63 13.00
CA GLU A 325 19.36 -18.92 13.38
C GLU A 325 19.70 -20.41 13.17
N ARG A 326 20.90 -20.67 12.68
CA ARG A 326 21.44 -22.03 12.58
C ARG A 326 22.64 -22.17 13.50
N PHE A 327 22.70 -23.26 14.22
CA PHE A 327 23.82 -23.56 15.14
C PHE A 327 25.17 -23.31 14.46
N GLY A 328 26.00 -22.51 15.12
CA GLY A 328 27.35 -22.16 14.65
C GLY A 328 27.44 -21.14 13.54
N LYS A 329 26.32 -20.52 13.08
CA LYS A 329 26.29 -19.52 12.02
C LYS A 329 25.66 -18.21 12.48
N THR A 330 26.28 -17.52 13.42
CA THR A 330 25.82 -16.24 13.95
C THR A 330 26.45 -15.03 13.25
N TRP A 331 27.53 -15.23 12.49
CA TRP A 331 28.21 -14.20 11.71
C TRP A 331 27.80 -14.29 10.25
N HIS A 332 27.38 -13.17 9.71
CA HIS A 332 26.99 -13.02 8.32
C HIS A 332 27.82 -11.93 7.63
N SER A 333 28.18 -12.17 6.38
CA SER A 333 28.94 -11.22 5.59
C SER A 333 28.16 -10.84 4.33
N VAL A 334 28.11 -9.55 4.04
CA VAL A 334 27.39 -8.98 2.87
C VAL A 334 28.29 -7.99 2.17
N LYS A 335 28.48 -8.15 0.86
CA LYS A 335 29.18 -7.20 0.00
C LYS A 335 28.18 -6.22 -0.62
N LEU A 336 28.45 -4.93 -0.50
CA LEU A 336 27.61 -3.89 -1.07
C LEU A 336 27.84 -3.73 -2.58
N ARG A 337 26.97 -2.97 -3.22
CA ARG A 337 27.08 -2.61 -4.65
C ARG A 337 26.75 -1.14 -4.88
N GLY A 338 27.09 -0.62 -6.03
CA GLY A 338 26.69 0.72 -6.51
C GLY A 338 27.27 1.90 -5.75
N LEU A 339 28.27 1.68 -4.87
CA LEU A 339 28.95 2.76 -4.16
C LEU A 339 30.06 3.37 -5.02
N LYS A 340 30.39 4.64 -4.79
CA LYS A 340 31.55 5.29 -5.39
C LYS A 340 32.83 4.72 -4.75
N GLU A 341 33.71 4.13 -5.52
CA GLU A 341 34.90 3.39 -5.03
C GLU A 341 35.79 4.20 -4.08
N ASN A 342 36.08 5.45 -4.45
CA ASN A 342 36.99 6.32 -3.70
C ASN A 342 36.31 7.16 -2.63
N ALA A 343 34.97 7.17 -2.56
CA ALA A 343 34.24 7.93 -1.57
C ALA A 343 34.30 7.22 -0.20
N LEU A 344 34.37 8.02 0.87
CA LEU A 344 34.32 7.54 2.25
C LEU A 344 32.87 7.50 2.72
N TYR A 345 32.41 6.36 3.18
CA TYR A 345 31.05 6.18 3.74
C TYR A 345 31.13 6.00 5.25
N GLU A 346 30.35 6.81 5.96
CA GLU A 346 30.13 6.69 7.41
C GLU A 346 28.84 5.92 7.66
N TYR A 347 28.88 5.01 8.62
CA TYR A 347 27.73 4.20 9.04
C TYR A 347 27.90 3.76 10.50
N GLU A 348 26.77 3.45 11.13
CA GLU A 348 26.76 2.87 12.47
C GLU A 348 26.58 1.35 12.37
N LEU A 349 27.37 0.61 13.15
CA LEU A 349 27.27 -0.84 13.29
C LEU A 349 27.59 -1.22 14.74
N GLU A 350 26.68 -1.94 15.39
CA GLU A 350 26.83 -2.40 16.78
C GLU A 350 27.18 -1.25 17.76
N GLY A 351 26.52 -0.09 17.59
CA GLY A 351 26.74 1.11 18.42
C GLY A 351 28.06 1.86 18.15
N LYS A 352 28.78 1.50 17.07
CA LYS A 352 30.03 2.17 16.68
C LYS A 352 29.90 2.86 15.34
N ILE A 353 30.35 4.10 15.28
CA ILE A 353 30.47 4.83 14.02
C ILE A 353 31.75 4.36 13.31
N LEU A 354 31.59 3.86 12.11
CA LEU A 354 32.66 3.33 11.27
C LEU A 354 32.74 4.14 9.96
N ARG A 355 33.94 4.17 9.37
CA ARG A 355 34.18 4.79 8.07
C ARG A 355 34.99 3.84 7.19
N LYS A 356 34.51 3.57 5.98
CA LYS A 356 35.17 2.75 4.99
C LYS A 356 34.96 3.34 3.60
N THR A 357 35.91 3.07 2.69
CA THR A 357 35.73 3.45 1.29
C THR A 357 34.68 2.57 0.62
N GLY A 358 34.04 3.09 -0.43
CA GLY A 358 33.09 2.30 -1.22
C GLY A 358 33.76 1.04 -1.80
N ALA A 359 35.01 1.15 -2.28
CA ALA A 359 35.79 0.00 -2.74
C ALA A 359 35.92 -1.10 -1.66
N TYR A 360 36.24 -0.71 -0.41
CA TYR A 360 36.30 -1.66 0.70
C TYR A 360 34.96 -2.36 0.94
N LEU A 361 33.85 -1.60 1.02
CA LEU A 361 32.51 -2.12 1.27
C LEU A 361 32.03 -3.04 0.13
N MET A 362 32.41 -2.76 -1.11
CA MET A 362 32.04 -3.60 -2.26
C MET A 362 32.92 -4.85 -2.40
N GLN A 363 34.19 -4.79 -2.06
CA GLN A 363 35.11 -5.93 -2.20
C GLN A 363 35.13 -6.85 -0.99
N PHE A 364 35.21 -6.29 0.23
CA PHE A 364 35.29 -7.03 1.47
C PHE A 364 33.95 -7.14 2.19
N GLY A 365 33.07 -6.12 2.02
CA GLY A 365 31.75 -6.09 2.61
C GLY A 365 31.75 -5.75 4.08
N LEU A 366 30.62 -6.09 4.72
CA LEU A 366 30.39 -6.00 6.15
C LEU A 366 30.30 -7.40 6.73
N SER A 367 30.83 -7.56 7.96
CA SER A 367 30.50 -8.70 8.79
C SER A 367 29.75 -8.22 10.01
N LEU A 368 28.61 -8.83 10.30
CA LEU A 368 27.77 -8.50 11.44
C LEU A 368 27.27 -9.77 12.11
N HIS A 369 26.94 -9.62 13.37
CA HIS A 369 26.36 -10.67 14.16
C HIS A 369 24.85 -10.55 14.17
N MET A 370 24.13 -11.61 13.77
CA MET A 370 22.67 -11.70 13.83
C MET A 370 22.29 -12.85 14.74
N LYS A 371 21.21 -12.69 15.51
CA LYS A 371 20.83 -13.62 16.57
C LYS A 371 19.34 -13.93 16.56
N GLY A 372 19.06 -15.22 16.79
CA GLY A 372 17.69 -15.69 16.96
C GLY A 372 16.91 -15.75 15.65
N ASP A 373 15.63 -16.04 15.78
CA ASP A 373 14.73 -16.11 14.65
C ASP A 373 14.16 -14.71 14.37
N TYR A 374 13.99 -14.38 13.09
CA TYR A 374 13.46 -13.11 12.63
C TYR A 374 14.25 -11.88 13.12
N ASP A 375 15.59 -11.97 13.10
CA ASP A 375 16.44 -10.81 13.33
C ASP A 375 16.59 -9.98 12.07
N SER A 376 16.67 -8.65 12.23
CA SER A 376 16.84 -7.74 11.10
C SER A 376 17.58 -6.48 11.48
N HIS A 377 18.32 -5.92 10.52
CA HIS A 377 19.05 -4.68 10.68
C HIS A 377 18.81 -3.73 9.51
N LEU A 378 18.74 -2.45 9.81
CA LEU A 378 18.88 -1.36 8.86
C LEU A 378 20.21 -0.66 9.11
N ILE A 379 21.07 -0.58 8.09
CA ILE A 379 22.33 0.16 8.14
C ILE A 379 22.30 1.25 7.08
N ILE A 380 22.47 2.49 7.52
CA ILE A 380 22.44 3.68 6.65
C ILE A 380 23.89 4.13 6.44
N PHE A 381 24.31 4.20 5.18
CA PHE A 381 25.61 4.69 4.77
C PHE A 381 25.45 6.08 4.20
N THR A 382 26.27 7.00 4.63
CA THR A 382 26.29 8.38 4.12
C THR A 382 27.70 8.73 3.66
N GLU A 383 27.80 9.15 2.39
CA GLU A 383 29.04 9.67 1.82
C GLU A 383 29.50 10.89 2.61
N LYS A 384 30.78 10.96 2.93
CA LYS A 384 31.43 12.09 3.57
C LYS A 384 32.45 12.71 2.65
N GLU A 385 32.59 14.00 2.73
CA GLU A 385 33.72 14.70 2.12
C GLU A 385 35.03 14.15 2.69
N ALA A 386 36.05 13.99 1.84
CA ALA A 386 37.34 13.44 2.18
C ALA A 386 38.18 14.39 3.02
#